data_40ce7b867435a337903899fd3bd5dec0
#
_entry.id   40ce7b867435a337903899fd3bd5dec0
#
_cell.length_a   1.000
_cell.length_b   1.000
_cell.length_c   1.000
_cell.angle_alpha   90.00
_cell.angle_beta   90.00
_cell.angle_gamma   90.00
#
_symmetry.space_group_name_H-M   'P 1'
#
loop_
_entity.id
_entity.type
_entity.pdbx_description
1 polymer ?
#
loop_
_entity_poly.entity_id
_entity_poly.type
_entity_poly.pdbx_seq_one_letter_code
_entity_poly.pdbx_strand_id
1 'polypeptide(L)'
;VFLSHSKWDSDGTRIAKEIRRALFDGNEGLSSFFDVHDIAPGLRFDKVILNQVRVSAVVAIHTDSFSSREWCRREIIEAKRASVPLVVANCLADLDERGFPYMGNVPVVRMDPAHADRIEYVIGRLLDEILKDFLWRCRVKLVRADAGEQVRFLPRPPELISLAGLDRSSQGQTILVYPDPPLGTEEQRLFEEIAPDVRLRSLTEWVAETEAAT
;
A
#
# COMPACT_ATOMS: atom_id res chain seq x y z
N VAL A 1 -3.86 10.50 -6.88
CA VAL A 1 -3.61 10.20 -5.46
C VAL A 1 -4.94 10.09 -4.73
N PHE A 2 -5.11 9.09 -3.87
CA PHE A 2 -6.27 8.91 -3.01
C PHE A 2 -5.91 9.36 -1.57
N LEU A 3 -6.75 10.22 -0.98
CA LEU A 3 -6.56 10.73 0.38
C LEU A 3 -7.59 10.08 1.32
N SER A 4 -7.13 9.11 2.13
CA SER A 4 -7.95 8.44 3.14
C SER A 4 -7.88 9.20 4.46
N HIS A 5 -9.02 9.62 4.99
CA HIS A 5 -9.09 10.37 6.25
C HIS A 5 -10.41 10.15 6.99
N SER A 6 -10.42 10.38 8.29
CA SER A 6 -11.64 10.37 9.11
C SER A 6 -12.36 11.71 8.98
N LYS A 7 -13.64 11.69 8.58
CA LYS A 7 -14.49 12.89 8.51
C LYS A 7 -14.97 13.37 9.88
N TRP A 8 -14.84 12.53 10.90
CA TRP A 8 -15.24 12.85 12.28
C TRP A 8 -14.21 13.71 13.00
N ASP A 9 -13.08 13.89 12.35
CA ASP A 9 -11.94 14.60 12.86
C ASP A 9 -11.70 15.85 11.99
N SER A 10 -11.78 17.03 12.59
CA SER A 10 -11.56 18.31 11.90
C SER A 10 -10.14 18.42 11.37
N ASP A 11 -9.15 17.90 12.11
CA ASP A 11 -7.75 17.94 11.72
C ASP A 11 -7.49 17.03 10.53
N GLY A 12 -8.05 15.82 10.51
CA GLY A 12 -7.95 14.92 9.36
C GLY A 12 -8.47 15.56 8.08
N THR A 13 -9.63 16.19 8.16
CA THR A 13 -10.23 16.92 7.02
C THR A 13 -9.40 18.12 6.60
N ARG A 14 -8.87 18.89 7.56
CA ARG A 14 -8.02 20.07 7.27
C ARG A 14 -6.73 19.66 6.58
N ILE A 15 -6.01 18.69 7.13
CA ILE A 15 -4.75 18.19 6.56
C ILE A 15 -4.97 17.59 5.17
N ALA A 16 -6.06 16.85 4.96
CA ALA A 16 -6.42 16.32 3.65
C ALA A 16 -6.60 17.42 2.60
N LYS A 17 -7.27 18.52 2.96
CA LYS A 17 -7.43 19.69 2.08
C LYS A 17 -6.10 20.40 1.79
N GLU A 18 -5.22 20.49 2.77
CA GLU A 18 -3.89 21.08 2.61
C GLU A 18 -3.00 20.22 1.69
N ILE A 19 -2.98 18.90 1.87
CA ILE A 19 -2.28 17.97 0.97
C ILE A 19 -2.86 18.06 -0.45
N ARG A 20 -4.20 18.07 -0.59
CA ARG A 20 -4.85 18.26 -1.89
C ARG A 20 -4.41 19.54 -2.59
N ARG A 21 -4.39 20.66 -1.85
CA ARG A 21 -3.93 21.94 -2.39
C ARG A 21 -2.48 21.87 -2.85
N ALA A 22 -1.59 21.34 -2.02
CA ALA A 22 -0.18 21.19 -2.36
C ALA A 22 0.05 20.30 -3.60
N LEU A 23 -0.73 19.22 -3.76
CA LEU A 23 -0.70 18.38 -4.96
C LEU A 23 -1.18 19.11 -6.21
N PHE A 24 -2.12 20.04 -6.07
CA PHE A 24 -2.74 20.77 -7.19
C PHE A 24 -1.94 22.02 -7.59
N ASP A 25 -1.39 22.73 -6.62
CA ASP A 25 -0.62 23.97 -6.83
C ASP A 25 0.83 23.70 -7.28
N GLY A 26 1.29 22.44 -7.19
CA GLY A 26 2.56 22.01 -7.76
C GLY A 26 2.55 22.15 -9.27
N ASN A 27 3.69 22.56 -9.87
CA ASN A 27 3.84 22.85 -11.31
C ASN A 27 3.44 21.70 -12.25
N GLU A 28 3.18 20.50 -11.75
CA GLU A 28 2.91 19.29 -12.54
C GLU A 28 1.50 18.70 -12.33
N GLY A 29 0.62 19.37 -11.60
CA GLY A 29 -0.81 19.09 -11.52
C GLY A 29 -1.17 17.63 -11.25
N LEU A 30 -0.70 17.05 -10.13
CA LEU A 30 -1.11 15.70 -9.76
C LEU A 30 -2.60 15.67 -9.42
N SER A 31 -3.37 14.85 -10.14
CA SER A 31 -4.78 14.68 -9.82
C SER A 31 -4.96 13.96 -8.48
N SER A 32 -5.85 14.48 -7.64
CA SER A 32 -6.22 13.85 -6.37
C SER A 32 -7.69 13.46 -6.36
N PHE A 33 -7.99 12.29 -5.82
CA PHE A 33 -9.35 11.88 -5.48
C PHE A 33 -9.59 12.18 -4.00
N PHE A 34 -10.55 13.04 -3.74
CA PHE A 34 -10.85 13.52 -2.41
C PHE A 34 -12.34 13.42 -2.16
N ASP A 35 -12.78 12.30 -1.54
CA ASP A 35 -14.11 12.19 -0.97
C ASP A 35 -15.31 12.09 -1.96
N VAL A 36 -16.49 12.13 -1.35
CA VAL A 36 -17.85 12.02 -1.94
C VAL A 36 -18.10 13.02 -3.07
N HIS A 37 -17.46 14.19 -3.01
CA HIS A 37 -17.63 15.25 -4.02
C HIS A 37 -17.09 14.85 -5.41
N ASP A 38 -16.18 13.88 -5.45
CA ASP A 38 -15.61 13.37 -6.70
C ASP A 38 -16.41 12.21 -7.28
N ILE A 39 -17.54 11.81 -6.64
CA ILE A 39 -18.40 10.71 -7.06
C ILE A 39 -19.66 11.24 -7.74
N ALA A 40 -19.88 10.82 -8.99
CA ALA A 40 -21.08 11.19 -9.73
C ALA A 40 -22.38 10.64 -9.06
N PRO A 41 -23.47 11.43 -9.03
CA PRO A 41 -24.75 10.98 -8.50
C PRO A 41 -25.23 9.68 -9.16
N GLY A 42 -25.77 8.75 -8.34
CA GLY A 42 -26.33 7.47 -8.83
C GLY A 42 -25.35 6.30 -8.87
N LEU A 43 -24.07 6.51 -8.62
CA LEU A 43 -23.11 5.41 -8.50
C LEU A 43 -23.09 4.81 -7.08
N ARG A 44 -22.82 3.50 -7.00
CA ARG A 44 -22.61 2.84 -5.71
C ARG A 44 -21.32 3.32 -5.08
N PHE A 45 -21.45 4.14 -4.05
CA PHE A 45 -20.38 4.81 -3.32
C PHE A 45 -19.24 3.85 -2.91
N ASP A 46 -19.61 2.72 -2.35
CA ASP A 46 -18.68 1.69 -1.87
C ASP A 46 -17.76 1.17 -2.98
N LYS A 47 -18.32 0.86 -4.15
CA LYS A 47 -17.56 0.32 -5.29
C LYS A 47 -16.64 1.36 -5.91
N VAL A 48 -17.11 2.61 -6.02
CA VAL A 48 -16.32 3.69 -6.64
C VAL A 48 -15.09 3.99 -5.80
N ILE A 49 -15.25 4.15 -4.48
CA ILE A 49 -14.13 4.43 -3.58
C ILE A 49 -13.08 3.31 -3.64
N LEU A 50 -13.48 2.05 -3.46
CA LEU A 50 -12.54 0.95 -3.46
C LEU A 50 -11.85 0.75 -4.82
N ASN A 51 -12.55 1.02 -5.93
CA ASN A 51 -11.92 1.01 -7.25
C ASN A 51 -10.89 2.12 -7.40
N GLN A 52 -11.15 3.32 -6.88
CA GLN A 52 -10.17 4.41 -6.90
C GLN A 52 -8.94 4.09 -6.04
N VAL A 53 -9.12 3.49 -4.87
CA VAL A 53 -8.02 3.02 -4.04
C VAL A 53 -7.10 2.07 -4.82
N ARG A 54 -7.67 1.11 -5.56
CA ARG A 54 -6.91 0.10 -6.33
C ARG A 54 -6.02 0.67 -7.44
N VAL A 55 -6.33 1.84 -7.94
CA VAL A 55 -5.63 2.46 -9.09
C VAL A 55 -4.89 3.74 -8.71
N SER A 56 -4.85 4.08 -7.43
CA SER A 56 -4.23 5.31 -6.93
C SER A 56 -3.09 5.02 -5.96
N ALA A 57 -2.10 5.90 -5.91
CA ALA A 57 -1.25 5.99 -4.74
C ALA A 57 -2.07 6.58 -3.57
N VAL A 58 -1.89 6.08 -2.35
CA VAL A 58 -2.74 6.38 -1.21
C VAL A 58 -1.95 7.10 -0.12
N VAL A 59 -2.53 8.17 0.42
CA VAL A 59 -2.08 8.79 1.67
C VAL A 59 -3.14 8.55 2.74
N ALA A 60 -2.78 7.84 3.79
CA ALA A 60 -3.61 7.65 4.98
C ALA A 60 -3.31 8.75 5.99
N ILE A 61 -4.27 9.62 6.28
CA ILE A 61 -4.14 10.68 7.28
C ILE A 61 -4.62 10.12 8.62
N HIS A 62 -3.66 9.58 9.36
CA HIS A 62 -3.89 8.82 10.59
C HIS A 62 -4.02 9.75 11.79
N THR A 63 -5.26 10.08 12.13
CA THR A 63 -5.67 10.79 13.35
C THR A 63 -6.22 9.84 14.39
N ASP A 64 -6.45 10.29 15.61
CA ASP A 64 -6.90 9.45 16.74
C ASP A 64 -8.17 8.65 16.40
N SER A 65 -9.09 9.23 15.63
CA SER A 65 -10.34 8.57 15.23
C SER A 65 -10.24 7.70 13.96
N PHE A 66 -9.11 7.69 13.25
CA PHE A 66 -8.99 7.03 11.94
C PHE A 66 -9.28 5.53 12.02
N SER A 67 -8.60 4.83 12.92
CA SER A 67 -8.68 3.37 13.01
C SER A 67 -10.01 2.88 13.60
N SER A 68 -10.78 3.74 14.27
CA SER A 68 -12.13 3.41 14.72
C SER A 68 -13.14 3.39 13.57
N ARG A 69 -12.82 4.01 12.42
CA ARG A 69 -13.71 4.08 11.25
C ARG A 69 -13.54 2.88 10.33
N GLU A 70 -14.62 2.16 10.12
CA GLU A 70 -14.62 0.97 9.27
C GLU A 70 -14.17 1.28 7.84
N TRP A 71 -14.61 2.41 7.28
CA TRP A 71 -14.27 2.81 5.93
C TRP A 71 -12.77 3.07 5.77
N CYS A 72 -12.15 3.81 6.70
CA CYS A 72 -10.72 4.05 6.67
C CYS A 72 -9.93 2.73 6.70
N ARG A 73 -10.34 1.77 7.55
CA ARG A 73 -9.72 0.44 7.59
C ARG A 73 -9.89 -0.32 6.27
N ARG A 74 -11.08 -0.29 5.66
CA ARG A 74 -11.36 -0.94 4.37
C ARG A 74 -10.50 -0.37 3.24
N GLU A 75 -10.33 0.94 3.20
CA GLU A 75 -9.48 1.63 2.22
C GLU A 75 -8.02 1.18 2.34
N ILE A 76 -7.48 1.09 3.55
CA ILE A 76 -6.10 0.61 3.77
C ILE A 76 -5.94 -0.86 3.39
N ILE A 77 -6.87 -1.72 3.80
CA ILE A 77 -6.86 -3.14 3.42
C ILE A 77 -6.89 -3.28 1.89
N GLU A 78 -7.71 -2.49 1.22
CA GLU A 78 -7.82 -2.53 -0.24
C GLU A 78 -6.56 -2.03 -0.93
N ALA A 79 -5.95 -0.94 -0.43
CA ALA A 79 -4.68 -0.43 -0.92
C ALA A 79 -3.57 -1.51 -0.83
N LYS A 80 -3.50 -2.21 0.30
CA LYS A 80 -2.53 -3.30 0.50
C LYS A 80 -2.82 -4.51 -0.39
N ARG A 81 -4.08 -4.91 -0.55
CA ARG A 81 -4.47 -5.99 -1.48
C ARG A 81 -4.12 -5.68 -2.92
N ALA A 82 -4.34 -4.43 -3.32
CA ALA A 82 -4.00 -3.95 -4.67
C ALA A 82 -2.50 -3.66 -4.82
N SER A 83 -1.73 -3.74 -3.72
CA SER A 83 -0.29 -3.47 -3.68
C SER A 83 0.08 -2.08 -4.24
N VAL A 84 -0.79 -1.10 -4.07
CA VAL A 84 -0.52 0.27 -4.51
C VAL A 84 0.42 1.00 -3.54
N PRO A 85 1.14 2.05 -3.99
CA PRO A 85 1.92 2.91 -3.11
C PRO A 85 1.06 3.48 -1.99
N LEU A 86 1.51 3.33 -0.74
CA LEU A 86 0.80 3.75 0.46
C LEU A 86 1.76 4.43 1.43
N VAL A 87 1.40 5.62 1.91
CA VAL A 87 2.13 6.37 2.94
C VAL A 87 1.17 6.77 4.05
N VAL A 88 1.61 6.72 5.28
CA VAL A 88 0.87 7.19 6.45
C VAL A 88 1.38 8.56 6.86
N ALA A 89 0.51 9.57 6.84
CA ALA A 89 0.70 10.84 7.52
C ALA A 89 0.21 10.66 8.97
N ASN A 90 1.13 10.46 9.90
CA ASN A 90 0.79 10.23 11.31
C ASN A 90 0.49 11.58 12.00
N CYS A 91 -0.78 11.82 12.23
CA CYS A 91 -1.35 13.03 12.84
C CYS A 91 -1.98 12.73 14.20
N LEU A 92 -1.56 11.65 14.87
CA LEU A 92 -2.04 11.33 16.21
C LEU A 92 -1.70 12.47 17.17
N ALA A 93 -2.70 12.96 17.88
CA ALA A 93 -2.56 14.00 18.90
C ALA A 93 -2.32 13.37 20.28
N ASP A 94 -3.07 12.32 20.61
CA ASP A 94 -2.99 11.60 21.88
C ASP A 94 -2.70 10.11 21.60
N LEU A 95 -3.71 9.34 21.23
CA LEU A 95 -3.57 7.92 20.92
C LEU A 95 -4.59 7.47 19.88
N ASP A 96 -4.27 6.40 19.17
CA ASP A 96 -5.21 5.75 18.28
C ASP A 96 -6.32 5.05 19.10
N GLU A 97 -7.56 5.45 18.91
CA GLU A 97 -8.74 4.92 19.63
C GLU A 97 -8.87 3.40 19.56
N ARG A 98 -8.33 2.77 18.53
CA ARG A 98 -8.51 1.32 18.31
C ARG A 98 -7.23 0.54 18.13
N GLY A 99 -6.21 1.11 17.53
CA GLY A 99 -5.07 0.39 16.96
C GLY A 99 -5.46 -0.37 15.68
N PHE A 100 -4.63 -0.26 14.63
CA PHE A 100 -4.89 -0.92 13.35
C PHE A 100 -3.60 -1.48 12.77
N PRO A 101 -3.37 -2.80 12.86
CA PRO A 101 -2.08 -3.43 12.55
C PRO A 101 -1.69 -3.31 11.08
N TYR A 102 -2.64 -3.12 10.16
CA TYR A 102 -2.35 -3.07 8.73
C TYR A 102 -1.71 -1.76 8.25
N MET A 103 -1.45 -0.79 9.14
CA MET A 103 -0.62 0.37 8.86
C MET A 103 0.85 0.20 9.27
N GLY A 104 1.22 -0.93 9.85
CA GLY A 104 2.62 -1.36 9.95
C GLY A 104 3.23 -1.58 8.56
N ASN A 105 4.53 -1.73 8.45
CA ASN A 105 5.26 -2.03 7.19
C ASN A 105 4.99 -1.06 6.02
N VAL A 106 4.53 0.16 6.31
CA VAL A 106 4.39 1.24 5.34
C VAL A 106 5.16 2.46 5.83
N PRO A 107 5.68 3.30 4.94
CA PRO A 107 6.33 4.54 5.33
C PRO A 107 5.40 5.43 6.13
N VAL A 108 5.90 5.91 7.27
CA VAL A 108 5.16 6.81 8.16
C VAL A 108 5.90 8.15 8.24
N VAL A 109 5.19 9.23 7.97
CA VAL A 109 5.67 10.59 8.19
C VAL A 109 4.95 11.16 9.40
N ARG A 110 5.70 11.46 10.46
CA ARG A 110 5.13 12.11 11.63
C ARG A 110 4.76 13.56 11.28
N MET A 111 3.49 13.87 11.43
CA MET A 111 2.95 15.20 11.20
C MET A 111 2.91 15.98 12.51
N ASP A 112 3.24 17.24 12.41
CA ASP A 112 2.89 18.22 13.43
C ASP A 112 1.85 19.16 12.81
N PRO A 113 0.61 19.20 13.30
CA PRO A 113 -0.43 20.08 12.75
C PRO A 113 -0.05 21.56 12.73
N ALA A 114 0.91 21.97 13.55
CA ALA A 114 1.41 23.34 13.60
C ALA A 114 2.46 23.65 12.51
N HIS A 115 2.98 22.65 11.80
CA HIS A 115 4.06 22.81 10.81
C HIS A 115 3.60 22.32 9.42
N ALA A 116 3.21 23.26 8.58
CA ALA A 116 2.74 22.97 7.20
C ALA A 116 3.83 22.40 6.27
N ASP A 117 5.12 22.62 6.58
CA ASP A 117 6.27 22.08 5.84
C ASP A 117 6.29 20.55 5.81
N ARG A 118 5.67 19.89 6.78
CA ARG A 118 5.55 18.42 6.81
C ARG A 118 4.73 17.84 5.67
N ILE A 119 3.86 18.62 5.04
CA ILE A 119 3.08 18.18 3.87
C ILE A 119 4.00 17.86 2.70
N GLU A 120 5.04 18.64 2.47
CA GLU A 120 6.03 18.38 1.42
C GLU A 120 6.77 17.07 1.65
N TYR A 121 7.07 16.73 2.91
CA TYR A 121 7.67 15.43 3.25
C TYR A 121 6.73 14.26 2.96
N VAL A 122 5.43 14.41 3.23
CA VAL A 122 4.43 13.37 2.89
C VAL A 122 4.37 13.17 1.38
N ILE A 123 4.32 14.25 0.62
CA ILE A 123 4.29 14.20 -0.85
C ILE A 123 5.58 13.60 -1.40
N GLY A 124 6.75 14.06 -0.93
CA GLY A 124 8.04 13.52 -1.32
C GLY A 124 8.12 12.02 -1.04
N ARG A 125 7.68 11.58 0.15
CA ARG A 125 7.67 10.16 0.50
C ARG A 125 6.71 9.34 -0.38
N LEU A 126 5.56 9.91 -0.75
CA LEU A 126 4.63 9.27 -1.67
C LEU A 126 5.25 9.09 -3.07
N LEU A 127 5.95 10.11 -3.57
CA LEU A 127 6.65 10.04 -4.84
C LEU A 127 7.76 8.98 -4.82
N ASP A 128 8.51 8.87 -3.73
CA ASP A 128 9.49 7.80 -3.53
C ASP A 128 8.86 6.41 -3.66
N GLU A 129 7.71 6.20 -3.02
CA GLU A 129 7.01 4.91 -3.08
C GLU A 129 6.43 4.62 -4.48
N ILE A 130 5.96 5.65 -5.19
CA ILE A 130 5.53 5.53 -6.60
C ILE A 130 6.71 5.15 -7.49
N LEU A 131 7.87 5.79 -7.30
CA LEU A 131 9.08 5.50 -8.07
C LEU A 131 9.59 4.08 -7.79
N LYS A 132 9.61 3.63 -6.53
CA LYS A 132 9.96 2.26 -6.16
C LYS A 132 9.05 1.23 -6.83
N ASP A 133 7.73 1.46 -6.82
CA ASP A 133 6.76 0.59 -7.49
C ASP A 133 6.99 0.55 -9.00
N PHE A 134 7.25 1.69 -9.63
CA PHE A 134 7.58 1.77 -11.05
C PHE A 134 8.86 0.99 -11.39
N LEU A 135 9.93 1.20 -10.65
CA LEU A 135 11.21 0.50 -10.85
C LEU A 135 11.06 -1.01 -10.63
N TRP A 136 10.26 -1.41 -9.64
CA TRP A 136 9.93 -2.82 -9.42
C TRP A 136 9.22 -3.42 -10.64
N ARG A 137 8.21 -2.77 -11.16
CA ARG A 137 7.50 -3.23 -12.37
C ARG A 137 8.42 -3.35 -13.57
N CYS A 138 9.38 -2.44 -13.72
CA CYS A 138 10.41 -2.54 -14.77
C CYS A 138 11.28 -3.79 -14.57
N ARG A 139 11.76 -4.05 -13.35
CA ARG A 139 12.56 -5.26 -13.03
C ARG A 139 11.76 -6.54 -13.31
N VAL A 140 10.54 -6.61 -12.82
CA VAL A 140 9.64 -7.76 -13.07
C VAL A 140 9.46 -8.00 -14.56
N LYS A 141 9.30 -6.96 -15.37
CA LYS A 141 9.19 -7.10 -16.84
C LYS A 141 10.39 -7.78 -17.48
N LEU A 142 11.59 -7.54 -16.96
CA LEU A 142 12.84 -8.12 -17.51
C LEU A 142 12.95 -9.62 -17.20
N VAL A 143 12.42 -10.07 -16.07
CA VAL A 143 12.59 -11.47 -15.59
C VAL A 143 11.34 -12.33 -15.75
N ARG A 144 10.19 -11.73 -16.04
CA ARG A 144 8.89 -12.43 -16.06
C ARG A 144 8.75 -13.41 -17.22
N ALA A 145 9.52 -13.27 -18.30
CA ALA A 145 9.43 -14.15 -19.47
C ALA A 145 9.66 -15.63 -19.12
N ASP A 146 10.46 -15.87 -18.08
CA ASP A 146 10.86 -17.21 -17.63
C ASP A 146 9.98 -17.71 -16.45
N ALA A 147 8.98 -16.96 -16.04
CA ALA A 147 8.13 -17.29 -14.90
C ALA A 147 6.92 -18.14 -15.32
N GLY A 148 6.74 -19.31 -14.68
CA GLY A 148 5.55 -20.13 -14.82
C GLY A 148 4.29 -19.48 -14.20
N GLU A 149 3.11 -20.05 -14.46
CA GLU A 149 1.83 -19.53 -13.95
C GLU A 149 1.72 -19.50 -12.42
N GLN A 150 2.49 -20.36 -11.73
CA GLN A 150 2.54 -20.43 -10.26
C GLN A 150 3.36 -19.31 -9.62
N VAL A 151 4.07 -18.48 -10.41
CA VAL A 151 4.92 -17.39 -9.89
C VAL A 151 4.15 -16.09 -9.84
N ARG A 152 4.12 -15.46 -8.67
CA ARG A 152 3.53 -14.14 -8.45
C ARG A 152 4.57 -13.16 -7.90
N PHE A 153 4.62 -11.97 -8.48
CA PHE A 153 5.53 -10.91 -8.09
C PHE A 153 4.81 -9.91 -7.18
N LEU A 154 5.35 -9.73 -5.97
CA LEU A 154 4.88 -8.74 -5.00
C LEU A 154 5.79 -7.51 -5.07
N PRO A 155 5.25 -6.28 -5.06
CA PRO A 155 6.08 -5.07 -5.11
C PRO A 155 6.70 -4.69 -3.76
N ARG A 156 6.41 -5.44 -2.71
CA ARG A 156 6.90 -5.27 -1.33
C ARG A 156 7.12 -6.63 -0.68
N PRO A 157 7.90 -6.67 0.43
CA PRO A 157 7.99 -7.87 1.25
C PRO A 157 6.61 -8.41 1.62
N PRO A 158 6.42 -9.73 1.63
CA PRO A 158 5.11 -10.34 1.89
C PRO A 158 4.64 -10.04 3.32
N GLU A 159 3.34 -9.87 3.45
CA GLU A 159 2.60 -9.75 4.70
C GLU A 159 1.47 -10.81 4.71
N LEU A 160 0.81 -11.01 5.84
CA LEU A 160 -0.35 -11.93 5.90
C LEU A 160 -1.42 -11.58 4.86
N ILE A 161 -1.61 -10.30 4.58
CA ILE A 161 -2.56 -9.84 3.56
C ILE A 161 -2.14 -10.26 2.13
N SER A 162 -0.85 -10.49 1.88
CA SER A 162 -0.35 -10.99 0.60
C SER A 162 -0.78 -12.41 0.31
N LEU A 163 -1.07 -13.20 1.35
CA LEU A 163 -1.61 -14.56 1.26
C LEU A 163 -3.13 -14.57 1.00
N ALA A 164 -3.81 -13.45 1.30
CA ALA A 164 -5.23 -13.32 1.07
C ALA A 164 -5.52 -13.16 -0.44
N GLY A 165 -6.36 -14.03 -0.99
CA GLY A 165 -6.69 -14.00 -2.42
C GLY A 165 -5.71 -14.76 -3.32
N LEU A 166 -4.77 -15.51 -2.75
CA LEU A 166 -4.06 -16.53 -3.51
C LEU A 166 -5.05 -17.65 -3.88
N ASP A 167 -5.06 -18.02 -5.14
CA ASP A 167 -5.81 -19.19 -5.58
C ASP A 167 -5.04 -20.44 -5.13
N ARG A 168 -5.50 -21.03 -4.04
CA ARG A 168 -4.96 -22.28 -3.47
C ARG A 168 -5.61 -23.54 -4.04
N SER A 169 -6.52 -23.40 -5.01
CA SER A 169 -7.21 -24.52 -5.63
C SER A 169 -6.37 -25.20 -6.72
N SER A 170 -5.37 -24.50 -7.26
CA SER A 170 -4.44 -25.09 -8.23
C SER A 170 -3.50 -26.09 -7.54
N GLN A 171 -3.42 -27.31 -8.08
CA GLN A 171 -2.45 -28.31 -7.63
C GLN A 171 -1.03 -27.81 -7.92
N GLY A 172 -0.34 -27.36 -6.89
CA GLY A 172 1.05 -26.93 -6.99
C GLY A 172 1.43 -25.89 -5.95
N GLN A 173 2.73 -25.76 -5.72
CA GLN A 173 3.28 -24.75 -4.82
C GLN A 173 3.27 -23.39 -5.50
N THR A 174 2.66 -22.38 -4.85
CA THR A 174 2.72 -20.99 -5.32
C THR A 174 4.05 -20.37 -4.89
N ILE A 175 4.75 -19.73 -5.82
CA ILE A 175 5.98 -18.99 -5.54
C ILE A 175 5.66 -17.49 -5.51
N LEU A 176 5.93 -16.86 -4.37
CA LEU A 176 5.84 -15.40 -4.22
C LEU A 176 7.24 -14.81 -4.29
N VAL A 177 7.48 -14.00 -5.32
CA VAL A 177 8.75 -13.29 -5.53
C VAL A 177 8.57 -11.84 -5.09
N TYR A 178 9.49 -11.36 -4.24
CA TYR A 178 9.43 -10.02 -3.66
C TYR A 178 10.78 -9.29 -3.76
N PRO A 179 10.83 -7.95 -3.59
CA PRO A 179 12.08 -7.19 -3.63
C PRO A 179 13.05 -7.60 -2.52
N ASP A 180 14.35 -7.58 -2.83
CA ASP A 180 15.42 -7.75 -1.84
C ASP A 180 15.34 -6.70 -0.71
N PRO A 181 15.84 -6.99 0.50
CA PRO A 181 16.55 -8.21 0.89
C PRO A 181 15.63 -9.40 1.18
N PRO A 182 16.18 -10.65 1.22
CA PRO A 182 15.40 -11.82 1.62
C PRO A 182 14.90 -11.68 3.07
N LEU A 183 13.77 -12.31 3.36
CA LEU A 183 13.23 -12.39 4.72
C LEU A 183 14.19 -13.11 5.65
N GLY A 184 14.17 -12.73 6.92
CA GLY A 184 14.90 -13.45 7.96
C GLY A 184 14.34 -14.87 8.16
N THR A 185 15.16 -15.76 8.72
CA THR A 185 14.80 -17.17 8.92
C THR A 185 13.48 -17.35 9.72
N GLU A 186 13.29 -16.54 10.77
CA GLU A 186 12.09 -16.64 11.60
C GLU A 186 10.84 -16.12 10.88
N GLU A 187 10.99 -15.08 10.04
CA GLU A 187 9.89 -14.58 9.21
C GLU A 187 9.47 -15.63 8.17
N GLN A 188 10.44 -16.26 7.50
CA GLN A 188 10.15 -17.36 6.56
C GLN A 188 9.41 -18.50 7.25
N ARG A 189 9.87 -18.92 8.44
CA ARG A 189 9.25 -19.98 9.22
C ARG A 189 7.79 -19.67 9.58
N LEU A 190 7.48 -18.43 9.98
CA LEU A 190 6.10 -18.01 10.25
C LEU A 190 5.21 -18.13 9.01
N PHE A 191 5.71 -17.77 7.83
CA PHE A 191 4.95 -17.93 6.60
C PHE A 191 4.75 -19.40 6.23
N GLU A 192 5.76 -20.24 6.41
CA GLU A 192 5.67 -21.71 6.18
C GLU A 192 4.63 -22.38 7.08
N GLU A 193 4.53 -21.95 8.35
CA GLU A 193 3.50 -22.43 9.27
C GLU A 193 2.07 -22.05 8.84
N ILE A 194 1.89 -20.83 8.31
CA ILE A 194 0.58 -20.30 7.91
C ILE A 194 0.18 -20.78 6.51
N ALA A 195 1.13 -20.92 5.61
CA ALA A 195 0.91 -21.24 4.20
C ALA A 195 2.01 -22.17 3.66
N PRO A 196 2.00 -23.47 4.05
CA PRO A 196 3.02 -24.43 3.64
C PRO A 196 3.03 -24.71 2.13
N ASP A 197 1.98 -24.35 1.43
CA ASP A 197 1.82 -24.39 -0.03
C ASP A 197 2.43 -23.18 -0.76
N VAL A 198 2.96 -22.22 -0.02
CA VAL A 198 3.56 -20.98 -0.56
C VAL A 198 5.07 -20.97 -0.30
N ARG A 199 5.85 -20.76 -1.35
CA ARG A 199 7.30 -20.57 -1.28
C ARG A 199 7.63 -19.10 -1.46
N LEU A 200 8.38 -18.53 -0.54
CA LEU A 200 8.83 -17.14 -0.61
C LEU A 200 10.24 -17.06 -1.16
N ARG A 201 10.48 -16.14 -2.09
CA ARG A 201 11.81 -15.86 -2.65
C ARG A 201 12.01 -14.37 -2.83
N SER A 202 13.15 -13.86 -2.42
CA SER A 202 13.58 -12.56 -2.92
C SER A 202 13.86 -12.63 -4.42
N LEU A 203 13.88 -11.49 -5.10
CA LEU A 203 14.12 -11.47 -6.53
C LEU A 203 15.49 -12.08 -6.89
N THR A 204 16.52 -11.78 -6.10
CA THR A 204 17.86 -12.33 -6.33
C THR A 204 17.91 -13.85 -6.13
N GLU A 205 17.27 -14.38 -5.10
CA GLU A 205 17.18 -15.83 -4.87
C GLU A 205 16.45 -16.52 -6.03
N TRP A 206 15.32 -15.96 -6.46
CA TRP A 206 14.54 -16.55 -7.54
C TRP A 206 15.28 -16.56 -8.88
N VAL A 207 15.98 -15.47 -9.23
CA VAL A 207 16.79 -15.40 -10.46
C VAL A 207 17.92 -16.43 -10.41
N ALA A 208 18.65 -16.51 -9.31
CA ALA A 208 19.76 -17.48 -9.16
C ALA A 208 19.29 -18.94 -9.28
N GLU A 209 18.11 -19.28 -8.70
CA GLU A 209 17.53 -20.62 -8.82
C GLU A 209 17.09 -20.93 -10.26
N THR A 210 16.57 -19.94 -10.98
CA THR A 210 16.10 -20.10 -12.37
C THR A 210 17.28 -20.28 -13.33
N GLU A 211 18.36 -19.51 -13.16
CA GLU A 211 19.60 -19.65 -13.96
C GLU A 211 20.29 -20.99 -13.72
N ALA A 212 20.26 -21.51 -12.50
CA ALA A 212 20.85 -22.81 -12.18
C ALA A 212 20.04 -24.01 -12.75
N ALA A 213 18.79 -23.80 -13.12
CA ALA A 213 17.90 -24.82 -13.68
C ALA A 213 17.90 -24.87 -15.22
N THR A 214 18.56 -23.87 -15.86
CA THR A 214 18.70 -23.76 -17.33
C THR A 214 20.04 -24.28 -17.79
#